data_1a05080ee7afcacaf19f319e459b54c2
#
_entry.id   1a05080ee7afcacaf19f319e459b54c2
#
_cell.length_a   1.000
_cell.length_b   1.000
_cell.length_c   1.000
_cell.angle_alpha   90.00
_cell.angle_beta   90.00
_cell.angle_gamma   90.00
#
_symmetry.space_group_name_H-M   'P 1'
#
loop_
_entity.id
_entity.type
_entity.pdbx_description
1 polymer ?
#
loop_
_entity_poly.entity_id
_entity_poly.type
_entity_poly.pdbx_seq_one_letter_code
_entity_poly.pdbx_strand_id
1 'polypeptide(L)'
;MENRTVDTRERILDAGERLFMAHGYEGTSMRQITSEACVNLAAVNYHFGSKESLMQEVFRRRLDWLNEERMRVLDVLEAEANGEPVKPSAIVDALVVDHDGEVV
;
A
#
# COMPACT_ATOMS: atom_id res chain seq x y z
N MET A 1 -19.00 16.85 -4.86
CA MET A 1 -18.33 17.69 -3.87
C MET A 1 -17.08 17.02 -3.36
N GLU A 2 -16.01 17.74 -3.33
CA GLU A 2 -14.74 17.20 -2.90
C GLU A 2 -14.72 16.95 -1.40
N ASN A 3 -14.20 15.79 -1.01
CA ASN A 3 -14.03 15.45 0.39
C ASN A 3 -12.56 15.71 0.77
N ARG A 4 -12.30 16.89 1.31
CA ARG A 4 -10.94 17.31 1.67
C ARG A 4 -10.31 16.43 2.73
N THR A 5 -11.13 15.90 3.65
CA THR A 5 -10.63 15.04 4.72
C THR A 5 -10.07 13.74 4.15
N VAL A 6 -10.79 13.11 3.22
CA VAL A 6 -10.35 11.89 2.57
C VAL A 6 -9.10 12.16 1.72
N ASP A 7 -9.11 13.26 0.97
CA ASP A 7 -7.98 13.65 0.15
C ASP A 7 -6.74 13.90 1.01
N THR A 8 -6.87 14.61 2.11
CA THR A 8 -5.76 14.91 2.99
C THR A 8 -5.17 13.62 3.58
N ARG A 9 -6.03 12.71 4.03
CA ARG A 9 -5.58 11.45 4.59
C ARG A 9 -4.77 10.64 3.56
N GLU A 10 -5.27 10.56 2.35
CA GLU A 10 -4.59 9.82 1.29
C GLU A 10 -3.26 10.48 0.90
N ARG A 11 -3.20 11.80 0.89
CA ARG A 11 -1.96 12.51 0.61
C ARG A 11 -0.90 12.22 1.67
N ILE A 12 -1.29 12.14 2.91
CA ILE A 12 -0.39 11.80 4.01
C ILE A 12 0.11 10.35 3.87
N LEU A 13 -0.80 9.43 3.55
CA LEU A 13 -0.44 8.02 3.35
C LEU A 13 0.55 7.87 2.19
N ASP A 14 0.28 8.55 1.08
CA ASP A 14 1.17 8.48 -0.09
C ASP A 14 2.56 9.02 0.24
N ALA A 15 2.62 10.15 0.94
CA ALA A 15 3.89 10.74 1.33
C ALA A 15 4.64 9.83 2.31
N GLY A 16 3.93 9.29 3.29
CA GLY A 16 4.51 8.37 4.26
C GLY A 16 5.07 7.14 3.61
N GLU A 17 4.30 6.51 2.74
CA GLU A 17 4.74 5.30 2.05
C GLU A 17 6.00 5.57 1.24
N ARG A 18 6.02 6.65 0.45
CA ARG A 18 7.17 6.97 -0.38
C ARG A 18 8.42 7.23 0.45
N LEU A 19 8.28 8.01 1.52
CA LEU A 19 9.42 8.36 2.36
C LEU A 19 9.93 7.17 3.16
N PHE A 20 9.02 6.36 3.70
CA PHE A 20 9.43 5.16 4.42
C PHE A 20 10.16 4.18 3.52
N MET A 21 9.73 4.04 2.28
CA MET A 21 10.41 3.17 1.34
C MET A 21 11.76 3.71 0.91
N ALA A 22 11.89 5.03 0.79
CA ALA A 22 13.13 5.64 0.36
C ALA A 22 14.16 5.72 1.47
N HIS A 23 13.74 5.99 2.70
CA HIS A 23 14.63 6.30 3.82
C HIS A 23 14.48 5.38 5.02
N GLY A 24 13.50 4.49 5.01
CA GLY A 24 13.19 3.64 6.15
C GLY A 24 12.40 4.39 7.22
N TYR A 25 11.90 3.64 8.19
CA TYR A 25 11.10 4.21 9.27
C TYR A 25 11.92 5.22 10.08
N GLU A 26 13.10 4.81 10.52
CA GLU A 26 13.96 5.66 11.35
C GLU A 26 14.51 6.85 10.57
N GLY A 27 14.70 6.70 9.27
CA GLY A 27 15.23 7.77 8.42
C GLY A 27 14.18 8.78 7.96
N THR A 28 12.94 8.62 8.38
CA THR A 28 11.84 9.50 7.96
C THR A 28 11.29 10.24 9.16
N SER A 29 11.15 11.56 9.05
CA SER A 29 10.58 12.38 10.12
C SER A 29 9.16 12.82 9.75
N MET A 30 8.38 13.16 10.79
CA MET A 30 7.05 13.72 10.59
C MET A 30 7.10 15.03 9.80
N ARG A 31 8.15 15.80 10.00
CA ARG A 31 8.34 17.05 9.26
C ARG A 31 8.49 16.79 7.75
N GLN A 32 9.24 15.76 7.40
CA GLN A 32 9.39 15.39 6.00
C GLN A 32 8.05 14.97 5.41
N ILE A 33 7.28 14.21 6.17
CA ILE A 33 5.98 13.74 5.72
C ILE A 33 5.02 14.91 5.50
N THR A 34 4.95 15.84 6.45
CA THR A 34 4.08 17.00 6.32
C THR A 34 4.47 17.87 5.14
N SER A 35 5.77 18.07 4.95
CA SER A 35 6.28 18.86 3.84
C SER A 35 5.92 18.21 2.51
N GLU A 36 6.13 16.90 2.39
CA GLU A 36 5.85 16.14 1.18
C GLU A 36 4.37 16.12 0.85
N ALA A 37 3.53 15.95 1.87
CA ALA A 37 2.09 15.91 1.69
C ALA A 37 1.45 17.28 1.55
N CYS A 38 2.20 18.35 1.80
CA CYS A 38 1.72 19.72 1.78
C CYS A 38 0.58 19.93 2.79
N VAL A 39 0.80 19.43 4.00
CA VAL A 39 -0.16 19.57 5.11
C VAL A 39 0.61 20.04 6.34
N ASN A 40 -0.13 20.45 7.38
CA ASN A 40 0.50 20.80 8.64
C ASN A 40 0.53 19.58 9.57
N LEU A 41 1.31 19.68 10.64
CA LEU A 41 1.46 18.59 11.59
C LEU A 41 0.15 18.25 12.28
N ALA A 42 -0.71 19.24 12.50
CA ALA A 42 -2.01 19.02 13.13
C ALA A 42 -2.88 18.06 12.29
N ALA A 43 -2.79 18.16 10.96
CA ALA A 43 -3.51 17.26 10.09
C ALA A 43 -3.03 15.82 10.23
N VAL A 44 -1.72 15.62 10.31
CA VAL A 44 -1.16 14.27 10.50
C VAL A 44 -1.60 13.71 11.85
N ASN A 45 -1.51 14.52 12.89
CA ASN A 45 -1.93 14.10 14.23
C ASN A 45 -3.43 13.78 14.28
N TYR A 46 -4.23 14.55 13.57
CA TYR A 46 -5.67 14.32 13.52
C TYR A 46 -6.00 12.97 12.88
N HIS A 47 -5.35 12.65 11.76
CA HIS A 47 -5.67 11.43 11.03
C HIS A 47 -4.97 10.18 11.58
N PHE A 48 -3.77 10.32 12.11
CA PHE A 48 -2.94 9.16 12.47
C PHE A 48 -2.44 9.18 13.90
N GLY A 49 -2.22 10.33 14.47
CA GLY A 49 -1.78 10.48 15.86
C GLY A 49 -0.27 10.36 16.05
N SER A 50 0.39 9.45 15.35
CA SER A 50 1.82 9.25 15.52
C SER A 50 2.43 8.69 14.23
N LYS A 51 3.76 8.77 14.17
CA LYS A 51 4.52 8.19 13.07
C LYS A 51 4.31 6.68 12.98
N GLU A 52 4.26 6.04 14.14
CA GLU A 52 4.05 4.59 14.23
C GLU A 52 2.68 4.20 13.68
N SER A 53 1.63 4.94 14.09
CA SER A 53 0.29 4.68 13.58
C SER A 53 0.22 4.91 12.08
N LEU A 54 0.90 5.93 11.58
CA LEU A 54 0.98 6.19 10.15
C LEU A 54 1.63 5.02 9.42
N MET A 55 2.73 4.50 9.95
CA MET A 55 3.43 3.36 9.37
C MET A 55 2.53 2.13 9.33
N GLN A 56 1.77 1.89 10.39
CA GLN A 56 0.82 0.78 10.45
C GLN A 56 -0.25 0.91 9.38
N GLU A 57 -0.76 2.12 9.15
CA GLU A 57 -1.77 2.34 8.11
C GLU A 57 -1.17 2.19 6.71
N VAL A 58 0.07 2.60 6.51
CA VAL A 58 0.77 2.38 5.24
C VAL A 58 0.88 0.88 4.96
N PHE A 59 1.31 0.10 5.96
CA PHE A 59 1.39 -1.35 5.81
C PHE A 59 0.03 -1.97 5.54
N ARG A 60 -1.00 -1.54 6.25
CA ARG A 60 -2.34 -2.08 6.06
C ARG A 60 -2.82 -1.84 4.63
N ARG A 61 -2.63 -0.63 4.13
CA ARG A 61 -3.02 -0.29 2.75
C ARG A 61 -2.28 -1.16 1.75
N ARG A 62 -0.99 -1.37 1.98
CA ARG A 62 -0.16 -2.20 1.10
C ARG A 62 -0.60 -3.66 1.12
N LEU A 63 -0.88 -4.18 2.30
CA LEU A 63 -1.35 -5.55 2.44
C LEU A 63 -2.72 -5.75 1.79
N ASP A 64 -3.61 -4.79 1.94
CA ASP A 64 -4.92 -4.85 1.30
C ASP A 64 -4.78 -4.89 -0.22
N TRP A 65 -3.92 -4.04 -0.76
CA TRP A 65 -3.65 -4.02 -2.20
C TRP A 65 -3.10 -5.37 -2.67
N LEU A 66 -2.13 -5.92 -1.95
CA LEU A 66 -1.53 -7.21 -2.30
C LEU A 66 -2.57 -8.33 -2.22
N ASN A 67 -3.43 -8.29 -1.22
CA ASN A 67 -4.47 -9.29 -1.08
C ASN A 67 -5.48 -9.22 -2.21
N GLU A 68 -5.87 -8.04 -2.63
CA GLU A 68 -6.77 -7.87 -3.77
C GLU A 68 -6.13 -8.40 -5.05
N GLU A 69 -4.84 -8.11 -5.27
CA GLU A 69 -4.12 -8.60 -6.43
C GLU A 69 -4.04 -10.12 -6.42
N ARG A 70 -3.79 -10.71 -5.26
CA ARG A 70 -3.73 -12.16 -5.12
C ARG A 70 -5.07 -12.79 -5.49
N MET A 71 -6.17 -12.25 -4.99
CA MET A 71 -7.50 -12.78 -5.28
C MET A 71 -7.84 -12.66 -6.76
N ARG A 72 -7.47 -11.54 -7.38
CA ARG A 72 -7.69 -11.34 -8.81
C ARG A 72 -6.92 -12.37 -9.64
N VAL A 73 -5.66 -12.62 -9.28
CA VAL A 73 -4.84 -13.62 -9.95
C VAL A 73 -5.45 -15.01 -9.81
N LEU A 74 -5.91 -15.36 -8.61
CA LEU A 74 -6.54 -16.66 -8.37
C LEU A 74 -7.80 -16.83 -9.23
N ASP A 75 -8.60 -15.80 -9.34
CA ASP A 75 -9.80 -15.83 -10.17
C ASP A 75 -9.46 -16.10 -11.64
N VAL A 76 -8.43 -15.44 -12.15
CA VAL A 76 -7.96 -15.63 -13.52
C VAL A 76 -7.47 -17.06 -13.72
N LEU A 77 -6.67 -17.58 -12.79
CA LEU A 77 -6.13 -18.93 -12.88
C LEU A 77 -7.24 -19.99 -12.83
N GLU A 78 -8.24 -19.77 -11.98
CA GLU A 78 -9.38 -20.66 -11.91
C GLU A 78 -10.17 -20.67 -13.22
N ALA A 79 -10.37 -19.51 -13.82
CA ALA A 79 -11.07 -19.39 -15.09
C ALA A 79 -10.31 -20.12 -16.20
N GLU A 80 -8.99 -20.00 -16.23
CA GLU A 80 -8.14 -20.66 -17.22
C GLU A 80 -8.13 -22.17 -17.02
N ALA A 81 -8.23 -22.62 -15.78
CA ALA A 81 -8.24 -24.04 -15.44
C ALA A 81 -9.61 -24.70 -15.64
N ASN A 82 -10.61 -23.94 -16.06
CA ASN A 82 -11.97 -24.46 -16.30
C ASN A 82 -12.58 -25.12 -15.06
N GLY A 83 -12.32 -24.54 -13.88
CA GLY A 83 -12.83 -25.06 -12.62
C GLY A 83 -11.99 -26.16 -12.01
N GLU A 84 -10.89 -26.54 -12.62
CA GLU A 84 -9.96 -27.48 -12.03
C GLU A 84 -9.13 -26.79 -10.96
N PRO A 85 -8.68 -27.55 -9.94
CA PRO A 85 -7.84 -26.96 -8.88
C PRO A 85 -6.57 -26.36 -9.48
N VAL A 86 -6.24 -25.15 -9.01
CA VAL A 86 -5.03 -24.46 -9.44
C VAL A 86 -3.84 -25.06 -8.72
N LYS A 87 -2.75 -25.31 -9.45
CA LYS A 87 -1.55 -25.87 -8.85
C LYS A 87 -0.89 -24.84 -7.93
N PRO A 88 -0.42 -25.25 -6.73
CA PRO A 88 0.24 -24.31 -5.83
C PRO A 88 1.44 -23.59 -6.45
N SER A 89 2.19 -24.26 -7.32
CA SER A 89 3.32 -23.65 -8.00
C SER A 89 2.89 -22.49 -8.90
N ALA A 90 1.74 -22.64 -9.58
CA ALA A 90 1.23 -21.57 -10.44
C ALA A 90 0.85 -20.34 -9.60
N ILE A 91 0.28 -20.55 -8.42
CA ILE A 91 -0.08 -19.46 -7.52
C ILE A 91 1.17 -18.73 -7.04
N VAL A 92 2.18 -19.48 -6.63
CA VAL A 92 3.46 -18.90 -6.16
C VAL A 92 4.11 -18.11 -7.27
N ASP A 93 4.20 -18.66 -8.47
CA ASP A 93 4.79 -17.98 -9.61
C ASP A 93 4.08 -16.67 -9.92
N ALA A 94 2.76 -16.68 -9.86
CA ALA A 94 1.97 -15.48 -10.10
C ALA A 94 2.20 -14.41 -9.05
N LEU A 95 2.48 -14.81 -7.81
CA LEU A 95 2.68 -13.87 -6.70
C LEU A 95 4.07 -13.25 -6.67
N VAL A 96 5.08 -13.91 -7.25
CA VAL A 96 6.46 -13.40 -7.23
C VAL A 96 6.80 -12.54 -8.43
N VAL A 97 5.88 -12.39 -9.37
CA VAL A 97 6.08 -11.53 -10.53
C VAL A 97 5.21 -10.29 -10.35
N ASP A 98 5.82 -9.10 -10.47
CA ASP A 98 5.06 -7.86 -10.31
C ASP A 98 4.24 -7.55 -11.57
N HIS A 99 3.52 -6.43 -11.54
CA HIS A 99 2.63 -6.06 -12.64
C HIS A 99 3.37 -5.73 -13.93
N ASP A 100 4.67 -5.49 -13.87
CA ASP A 100 5.51 -5.26 -15.05
C ASP A 100 6.13 -6.55 -15.57
N GLY A 101 5.86 -7.68 -14.92
CA GLY A 101 6.42 -8.97 -15.32
C GLY A 101 7.78 -9.26 -14.76
N GLU A 102 8.29 -8.41 -13.90
CA GLU A 102 9.59 -8.62 -13.27
C GLU A 102 9.44 -9.46 -12.00
N VAL A 103 10.45 -10.26 -11.72
CA VAL A 103 10.46 -11.06 -10.49
C VAL A 103 10.69 -10.13 -9.30
N VAL A 104 9.83 -10.26 -8.34
CA VAL A 104 9.84 -9.40 -7.15
C VAL A 104 10.79 -9.94 -6.10
#